data_715c63322803d26db3a4e94598a994f5
#
_entry.id   715c63322803d26db3a4e94598a994f5
#
_cell.length_a   1.000
_cell.length_b   1.000
_cell.length_c   1.000
_cell.angle_alpha   90.00
_cell.angle_beta   90.00
_cell.angle_gamma   90.00
#
_symmetry.space_group_name_H-M   'P 1'
#
loop_
_entity.id
_entity.type
_entity.pdbx_description
1 polymer ?
#
loop_
_entity_poly.entity_id
_entity_poly.type
_entity_poly.pdbx_seq_one_letter_code
_entity_poly.pdbx_strand_id
1 'polypeptide(L)'
;MGEVISGLAVFAVVIAVGWALVRFGAVPAGSDTILTGVCFYAATPALLVTTIGGADLATVVSRATLAGLLAETLGIVSAWLVHRLALHRSVAESTIGALAAGYVNAANLGIPVLIVLLGDATAIAPILLLQLLVISPAAFAVLDVSTARGAGPGPAVWTAPLRNPLLLGVVAGLVVNLTGWDAGAAAGGLVANSLSALGALAVTLMMLSLGMSLAASSPRVTRRLTVARVTRLRATGPGAAAGAPGAEGSDGGPPSSGGAVPGGGEGTPSSGGGSAGGPSSGDGEDPGAGGADGGAVGPEVSADRGEHGAVLWVSVAWKLVVVPLLALGLGAALGLRGPALLVPITTAGLPSAQNVFMYATRYGAAKPLARDCVLLTTAGFVPVVLLAAALLS
;
A
#
# COMPACT_ATOMS: atom_id res chain seq x y z
N MET A 1 -19.06 20.74 12.25
CA MET A 1 -18.89 20.76 10.78
C MET A 1 -17.59 21.42 10.34
N GLY A 2 -17.22 22.61 10.88
CA GLY A 2 -15.97 23.30 10.52
C GLY A 2 -14.71 22.43 10.77
N GLU A 3 -14.63 21.73 11.88
CA GLU A 3 -13.49 20.86 12.23
C GLU A 3 -13.34 19.67 11.29
N VAL A 4 -14.44 19.03 10.87
CA VAL A 4 -14.40 17.93 9.89
C VAL A 4 -13.91 18.45 8.53
N ILE A 5 -14.43 19.58 8.09
CA ILE A 5 -14.00 20.23 6.83
C ILE A 5 -12.52 20.64 6.94
N SER A 6 -12.08 21.19 8.07
CA SER A 6 -10.68 21.54 8.31
C SER A 6 -9.77 20.31 8.25
N GLY A 7 -10.13 19.21 8.92
CA GLY A 7 -9.39 17.95 8.86
C GLY A 7 -9.27 17.38 7.45
N LEU A 8 -10.38 17.39 6.70
CA LEU A 8 -10.39 16.97 5.29
C LEU A 8 -9.54 17.88 4.40
N ALA A 9 -9.59 19.22 4.65
CA ALA A 9 -8.77 20.17 3.91
C ALA A 9 -7.27 19.94 4.13
N VAL A 10 -6.84 19.64 5.36
CA VAL A 10 -5.45 19.28 5.64
C VAL A 10 -5.03 18.02 4.86
N PHE A 11 -5.86 16.99 4.84
CA PHE A 11 -5.56 15.78 4.05
C PHE A 11 -5.50 16.09 2.55
N ALA A 12 -6.45 16.86 2.03
CA ALA A 12 -6.45 17.27 0.63
C ALA A 12 -5.19 18.07 0.25
N VAL A 13 -4.74 18.98 1.11
CA VAL A 13 -3.50 19.74 0.90
C VAL A 13 -2.27 18.82 0.87
N VAL A 14 -2.13 17.90 1.82
CA VAL A 14 -0.97 16.98 1.86
C VAL A 14 -0.97 16.05 0.64
N ILE A 15 -2.14 15.54 0.24
CA ILE A 15 -2.29 14.73 -0.99
C ILE A 15 -1.92 15.57 -2.21
N ALA A 16 -2.39 16.82 -2.31
CA ALA A 16 -2.09 17.75 -3.40
C ALA A 16 -0.58 18.05 -3.48
N VAL A 17 0.09 18.22 -2.35
CA VAL A 17 1.55 18.40 -2.30
C VAL A 17 2.26 17.15 -2.85
N GLY A 18 1.86 15.94 -2.41
CA GLY A 18 2.41 14.69 -2.93
C GLY A 18 2.22 14.55 -4.44
N TRP A 19 1.03 14.88 -4.94
CA TRP A 19 0.74 14.92 -6.37
C TRP A 19 1.63 15.94 -7.11
N ALA A 20 1.78 17.14 -6.58
CA ALA A 20 2.58 18.20 -7.17
C ALA A 20 4.06 17.86 -7.28
N LEU A 21 4.65 17.25 -6.24
CA LEU A 21 6.05 16.83 -6.22
C LEU A 21 6.39 15.91 -7.40
N VAL A 22 5.55 14.93 -7.70
CA VAL A 22 5.75 14.04 -8.85
C VAL A 22 5.36 14.70 -10.16
N ARG A 23 4.27 15.49 -10.16
CA ARG A 23 3.74 16.15 -11.37
C ARG A 23 4.71 17.18 -11.96
N PHE A 24 5.40 17.92 -11.10
CA PHE A 24 6.40 18.91 -11.48
C PHE A 24 7.81 18.33 -11.59
N GLY A 25 8.00 17.06 -11.24
CA GLY A 25 9.29 16.36 -11.40
C GLY A 25 10.29 16.65 -10.29
N ALA A 26 9.88 17.24 -9.17
CA ALA A 26 10.73 17.42 -7.99
C ALA A 26 11.12 16.07 -7.37
N VAL A 27 10.25 15.07 -7.49
CA VAL A 27 10.47 13.72 -7.00
C VAL A 27 10.14 12.71 -8.12
N PRO A 28 10.93 11.65 -8.33
CA PRO A 28 10.68 10.63 -9.34
C PRO A 28 9.33 9.91 -9.14
N ALA A 29 8.68 9.55 -10.24
CA ALA A 29 7.50 8.68 -10.18
C ALA A 29 7.92 7.30 -9.63
N GLY A 30 7.11 6.75 -8.71
CA GLY A 30 7.43 5.52 -7.97
C GLY A 30 8.00 5.75 -6.56
N SER A 31 8.32 7.00 -6.19
CA SER A 31 8.77 7.35 -4.83
C SER A 31 7.72 7.09 -3.75
N ASP A 32 6.44 7.00 -4.14
CA ASP A 32 5.35 6.56 -3.26
C ASP A 32 5.62 5.18 -2.65
N THR A 33 6.28 4.28 -3.37
CA THR A 33 6.66 2.95 -2.86
C THR A 33 7.73 3.05 -1.78
N ILE A 34 8.68 3.98 -1.91
CA ILE A 34 9.73 4.21 -0.90
C ILE A 34 9.11 4.77 0.37
N LEU A 35 8.25 5.79 0.26
CA LEU A 35 7.56 6.38 1.41
C LEU A 35 6.69 5.33 2.12
N THR A 36 5.95 4.53 1.34
CA THR A 36 5.15 3.42 1.88
C THR A 36 6.03 2.40 2.61
N GLY A 37 7.24 2.12 2.11
CA GLY A 37 8.22 1.29 2.80
C GLY A 37 8.64 1.86 4.16
N VAL A 38 8.94 3.16 4.24
CA VAL A 38 9.26 3.84 5.52
C VAL A 38 8.09 3.75 6.48
N CYS A 39 6.86 3.98 5.99
CA CYS A 39 5.66 3.82 6.81
C CYS A 39 5.53 2.39 7.34
N PHE A 40 5.68 1.38 6.47
CA PHE A 40 5.48 -0.03 6.81
C PHE A 40 6.51 -0.56 7.82
N TYR A 41 7.78 -0.19 7.66
CA TYR A 41 8.88 -0.74 8.48
C TYR A 41 9.22 0.08 9.72
N ALA A 42 8.87 1.37 9.77
CA ALA A 42 9.27 2.26 10.87
C ALA A 42 8.08 3.03 11.47
N ALA A 43 7.41 3.88 10.69
CA ALA A 43 6.45 4.81 11.23
C ALA A 43 5.19 4.11 11.78
N THR A 44 4.60 3.18 11.03
CA THR A 44 3.38 2.49 11.46
C THR A 44 3.62 1.52 12.62
N PRO A 45 4.69 0.70 12.67
CA PRO A 45 5.00 -0.08 13.86
C PRO A 45 5.14 0.78 15.12
N ALA A 46 5.84 1.92 15.03
CA ALA A 46 5.98 2.85 16.16
C ALA A 46 4.62 3.43 16.60
N LEU A 47 3.78 3.81 15.61
CA LEU A 47 2.41 4.27 15.88
C LEU A 47 1.58 3.18 16.57
N LEU A 48 1.69 1.91 16.13
CA LEU A 48 0.96 0.80 16.73
C LEU A 48 1.38 0.56 18.20
N VAL A 49 2.70 0.59 18.48
CA VAL A 49 3.20 0.45 19.86
C VAL A 49 2.65 1.54 20.76
N THR A 50 2.69 2.80 20.34
CA THR A 50 2.19 3.92 21.17
C THR A 50 0.68 3.89 21.31
N THR A 51 -0.06 3.62 20.24
CA THR A 51 -1.53 3.62 20.27
C THR A 51 -2.09 2.47 21.10
N ILE A 52 -1.58 1.24 20.89
CA ILE A 52 -2.04 0.05 21.63
C ILE A 52 -1.52 0.10 23.08
N GLY A 53 -0.25 0.53 23.26
CA GLY A 53 0.36 0.63 24.58
C GLY A 53 -0.39 1.59 25.53
N GLY A 54 -0.96 2.67 24.97
CA GLY A 54 -1.76 3.64 25.73
C GLY A 54 -3.28 3.40 25.68
N ALA A 55 -3.77 2.33 25.04
CA ALA A 55 -5.19 2.09 24.90
C ALA A 55 -5.84 1.55 26.19
N ASP A 56 -7.07 1.99 26.47
CA ASP A 56 -7.89 1.37 27.51
C ASP A 56 -8.55 0.09 26.94
N LEU A 57 -7.97 -1.06 27.22
CA LEU A 57 -8.48 -2.36 26.80
C LEU A 57 -9.75 -2.79 27.55
N ALA A 58 -10.06 -2.14 28.69
CA ALA A 58 -11.26 -2.39 29.48
C ALA A 58 -12.46 -1.56 29.01
N THR A 59 -12.35 -0.86 27.88
CA THR A 59 -13.42 -0.01 27.34
C THR A 59 -14.73 -0.76 27.23
N VAL A 60 -15.79 -0.25 27.86
CA VAL A 60 -17.12 -0.84 27.85
C VAL A 60 -17.74 -0.72 26.45
N VAL A 61 -18.10 -1.85 25.86
CA VAL A 61 -18.76 -1.92 24.56
C VAL A 61 -20.26 -1.69 24.75
N SER A 62 -20.77 -0.53 24.34
CA SER A 62 -22.20 -0.26 24.28
C SER A 62 -22.91 -1.05 23.16
N ARG A 63 -24.27 -1.18 23.22
CA ARG A 63 -25.03 -1.77 22.10
C ARG A 63 -24.79 -1.04 20.78
N ALA A 64 -24.67 0.27 20.83
CA ALA A 64 -24.40 1.09 19.65
C ALA A 64 -22.99 0.80 19.07
N THR A 65 -21.99 0.74 19.94
CA THR A 65 -20.62 0.37 19.55
C THR A 65 -20.57 -1.07 19.01
N LEU A 66 -21.28 -2.00 19.69
CA LEU A 66 -21.35 -3.40 19.21
C LEU A 66 -21.95 -3.49 17.81
N ALA A 67 -23.00 -2.72 17.51
CA ALA A 67 -23.57 -2.66 16.17
C ALA A 67 -22.54 -2.16 15.13
N GLY A 68 -21.72 -1.17 15.46
CA GLY A 68 -20.64 -0.67 14.61
C GLY A 68 -19.55 -1.71 14.37
N LEU A 69 -19.09 -2.38 15.44
CA LEU A 69 -18.08 -3.45 15.36
C LEU A 69 -18.55 -4.62 14.48
N LEU A 70 -19.80 -5.05 14.66
CA LEU A 70 -20.41 -6.11 13.85
C LEU A 70 -20.58 -5.66 12.41
N ALA A 71 -21.01 -4.41 12.17
CA ALA A 71 -21.17 -3.88 10.81
C ALA A 71 -19.85 -3.81 10.06
N GLU A 72 -18.76 -3.37 10.69
CA GLU A 72 -17.42 -3.34 10.10
C GLU A 72 -16.96 -4.76 9.77
N THR A 73 -17.05 -5.68 10.74
CA THR A 73 -16.62 -7.07 10.56
C THR A 73 -17.41 -7.77 9.45
N LEU A 74 -18.74 -7.70 9.50
CA LEU A 74 -19.60 -8.30 8.47
C LEU A 74 -19.45 -7.60 7.13
N GLY A 75 -19.23 -6.29 7.12
CA GLY A 75 -18.93 -5.52 5.92
C GLY A 75 -17.66 -6.00 5.23
N ILE A 76 -16.58 -6.22 5.99
CA ILE A 76 -15.30 -6.75 5.47
C ILE A 76 -15.49 -8.19 4.97
N VAL A 77 -16.10 -9.07 5.77
CA VAL A 77 -16.28 -10.49 5.40
C VAL A 77 -17.16 -10.62 4.15
N SER A 78 -18.29 -9.93 4.11
CA SER A 78 -19.18 -9.96 2.95
C SER A 78 -18.55 -9.35 1.69
N ALA A 79 -17.80 -8.27 1.82
CA ALA A 79 -17.03 -7.72 0.71
C ALA A 79 -15.98 -8.70 0.22
N TRP A 80 -15.26 -9.38 1.14
CA TRP A 80 -14.29 -10.40 0.77
C TRP A 80 -14.94 -11.54 -0.04
N LEU A 81 -16.09 -12.02 0.41
CA LEU A 81 -16.85 -13.05 -0.32
C LEU A 81 -17.25 -12.57 -1.73
N VAL A 82 -17.73 -11.33 -1.86
CA VAL A 82 -18.08 -10.76 -3.18
C VAL A 82 -16.85 -10.66 -4.08
N HIS A 83 -15.74 -10.13 -3.58
CA HIS A 83 -14.51 -10.05 -4.38
C HIS A 83 -13.98 -11.43 -4.76
N ARG A 84 -14.06 -12.40 -3.85
CA ARG A 84 -13.52 -13.75 -4.07
C ARG A 84 -14.41 -14.62 -4.95
N LEU A 85 -15.75 -14.62 -4.71
CA LEU A 85 -16.69 -15.53 -5.33
C LEU A 85 -17.39 -14.93 -6.55
N ALA A 86 -17.81 -13.66 -6.49
CA ALA A 86 -18.52 -13.01 -7.57
C ALA A 86 -17.58 -12.31 -8.57
N LEU A 87 -16.52 -11.66 -8.08
CA LEU A 87 -15.56 -10.94 -8.91
C LEU A 87 -14.30 -11.77 -9.23
N HIS A 88 -14.20 -13.01 -8.74
CA HIS A 88 -13.16 -13.99 -9.01
C HIS A 88 -11.73 -13.47 -8.80
N ARG A 89 -11.52 -12.53 -7.86
CA ARG A 89 -10.21 -11.95 -7.55
C ARG A 89 -9.32 -12.92 -6.76
N SER A 90 -8.02 -12.74 -6.85
CA SER A 90 -7.06 -13.50 -6.03
C SER A 90 -7.32 -13.28 -4.53
N VAL A 91 -6.82 -14.15 -3.67
CA VAL A 91 -6.96 -14.00 -2.20
C VAL A 91 -6.41 -12.66 -1.73
N ALA A 92 -5.22 -12.26 -2.21
CA ALA A 92 -4.60 -10.99 -1.85
C ALA A 92 -5.42 -9.78 -2.32
N GLU A 93 -5.90 -9.78 -3.56
CA GLU A 93 -6.76 -8.71 -4.10
C GLU A 93 -8.10 -8.65 -3.39
N SER A 94 -8.71 -9.81 -3.09
CA SER A 94 -9.96 -9.89 -2.32
C SER A 94 -9.79 -9.33 -0.91
N THR A 95 -8.65 -9.59 -0.27
CA THR A 95 -8.35 -9.06 1.06
C THR A 95 -8.18 -7.54 1.03
N ILE A 96 -7.42 -7.00 0.08
CA ILE A 96 -7.29 -5.55 -0.08
C ILE A 96 -8.63 -4.91 -0.46
N GLY A 97 -9.40 -5.51 -1.38
CA GLY A 97 -10.73 -5.04 -1.76
C GLY A 97 -11.71 -5.02 -0.60
N ALA A 98 -11.71 -6.06 0.24
CA ALA A 98 -12.53 -6.13 1.43
C ALA A 98 -12.15 -5.07 2.49
N LEU A 99 -10.86 -4.85 2.71
CA LEU A 99 -10.40 -3.77 3.57
C LEU A 99 -10.78 -2.40 2.99
N ALA A 100 -10.64 -2.19 1.68
CA ALA A 100 -11.07 -0.95 1.04
C ALA A 100 -12.58 -0.71 1.17
N ALA A 101 -13.38 -1.78 1.17
CA ALA A 101 -14.84 -1.72 1.30
C ALA A 101 -15.36 -1.67 2.75
N GLY A 102 -14.57 -2.10 3.75
CA GLY A 102 -15.05 -2.23 5.12
C GLY A 102 -14.23 -1.50 6.18
N TYR A 103 -12.92 -1.48 6.06
CA TYR A 103 -12.01 -0.95 7.08
C TYR A 103 -12.09 0.58 7.19
N VAL A 104 -12.61 1.08 8.32
CA VAL A 104 -12.91 2.51 8.50
C VAL A 104 -11.69 3.32 8.95
N ASN A 105 -11.64 4.58 8.54
CA ASN A 105 -10.61 5.54 8.97
C ASN A 105 -10.94 6.10 10.37
N ALA A 106 -10.94 5.22 11.37
CA ALA A 106 -11.30 5.54 12.74
C ALA A 106 -10.30 6.50 13.40
N ALA A 107 -8.99 6.25 13.23
CA ALA A 107 -7.95 7.00 13.91
C ALA A 107 -7.90 8.48 13.50
N ASN A 108 -8.05 8.81 12.21
CA ASN A 108 -7.80 10.15 11.71
C ASN A 108 -9.07 10.97 11.50
N LEU A 109 -10.15 10.32 11.04
CA LEU A 109 -11.43 11.00 10.78
C LEU A 109 -12.50 10.63 11.81
N GLY A 110 -12.41 9.45 12.42
CA GLY A 110 -13.43 8.99 13.36
C GLY A 110 -13.61 9.93 14.54
N ILE A 111 -12.54 10.29 15.22
CA ILE A 111 -12.58 11.16 16.42
C ILE A 111 -13.22 12.53 16.09
N PRO A 112 -12.69 13.33 15.14
CA PRO A 112 -13.27 14.65 14.85
C PRO A 112 -14.70 14.56 14.32
N VAL A 113 -15.04 13.54 13.54
CA VAL A 113 -16.41 13.36 13.01
C VAL A 113 -17.39 13.08 14.14
N LEU A 114 -17.07 12.16 15.06
CA LEU A 114 -17.96 11.80 16.16
C LEU A 114 -18.12 12.97 17.15
N ILE A 115 -17.05 13.69 17.46
CA ILE A 115 -17.13 14.88 18.34
C ILE A 115 -18.09 15.93 17.73
N VAL A 116 -17.96 16.21 16.42
CA VAL A 116 -18.81 17.22 15.75
C VAL A 116 -20.27 16.80 15.65
N LEU A 117 -20.54 15.51 15.41
CA LEU A 117 -21.91 15.03 15.16
C LEU A 117 -22.63 14.54 16.42
N LEU A 118 -21.88 13.98 17.35
CA LEU A 118 -22.46 13.31 18.54
C LEU A 118 -22.02 13.94 19.84
N GLY A 119 -21.04 14.85 19.81
CA GLY A 119 -20.45 15.45 21.01
C GLY A 119 -19.53 14.51 21.79
N ASP A 120 -19.36 13.27 21.33
CA ASP A 120 -18.62 12.21 22.02
C ASP A 120 -17.94 11.26 21.01
N ALA A 121 -16.68 10.93 21.26
CA ALA A 121 -15.88 10.03 20.42
C ALA A 121 -15.55 8.68 21.09
N THR A 122 -16.15 8.37 22.24
CA THR A 122 -15.83 7.13 23.00
C THR A 122 -16.08 5.86 22.20
N ALA A 123 -17.03 5.86 21.26
CA ALA A 123 -17.31 4.73 20.38
C ALA A 123 -16.15 4.38 19.43
N ILE A 124 -15.17 5.26 19.23
CA ILE A 124 -14.03 5.01 18.32
C ILE A 124 -13.01 4.05 18.94
N ALA A 125 -12.80 4.11 20.26
CA ALA A 125 -11.78 3.29 20.92
C ALA A 125 -11.99 1.78 20.70
N PRO A 126 -13.18 1.19 20.92
CA PRO A 126 -13.43 -0.24 20.61
C PRO A 126 -13.23 -0.59 19.13
N ILE A 127 -13.58 0.33 18.20
CA ILE A 127 -13.38 0.12 16.76
C ILE A 127 -11.89 0.06 16.43
N LEU A 128 -11.10 0.99 16.97
CA LEU A 128 -9.64 0.97 16.82
C LEU A 128 -9.03 -0.32 17.38
N LEU A 129 -9.48 -0.76 18.56
CA LEU A 129 -9.00 -2.02 19.14
C LEU A 129 -9.35 -3.23 18.25
N LEU A 130 -10.57 -3.32 17.75
CA LEU A 130 -10.96 -4.37 16.79
C LEU A 130 -10.06 -4.33 15.55
N GLN A 131 -9.83 -3.16 14.98
CA GLN A 131 -9.00 -2.99 13.81
C GLN A 131 -7.54 -3.39 14.05
N LEU A 132 -6.96 -2.95 15.16
CA LEU A 132 -5.54 -3.13 15.46
C LEU A 132 -5.22 -4.53 16.00
N LEU A 133 -6.12 -5.11 16.79
CA LEU A 133 -5.88 -6.39 17.45
C LEU A 133 -6.44 -7.60 16.68
N VAL A 134 -7.43 -7.39 15.82
CA VAL A 134 -8.11 -8.50 15.12
C VAL A 134 -8.02 -8.35 13.60
N ILE A 135 -8.58 -7.28 13.04
CA ILE A 135 -8.71 -7.16 11.58
C ILE A 135 -7.35 -7.02 10.89
N SER A 136 -6.49 -6.13 11.37
CA SER A 136 -5.17 -5.92 10.76
C SER A 136 -4.26 -7.13 10.88
N PRO A 137 -4.10 -7.78 12.06
CA PRO A 137 -3.33 -9.01 12.16
C PRO A 137 -3.85 -10.13 11.28
N ALA A 138 -5.18 -10.34 11.23
CA ALA A 138 -5.78 -11.33 10.36
C ALA A 138 -5.51 -11.05 8.88
N ALA A 139 -5.67 -9.79 8.46
CA ALA A 139 -5.38 -9.38 7.08
C ALA A 139 -3.90 -9.56 6.72
N PHE A 140 -2.97 -9.22 7.64
CA PHE A 140 -1.54 -9.42 7.40
C PHE A 140 -1.20 -10.90 7.28
N ALA A 141 -1.74 -11.76 8.16
CA ALA A 141 -1.53 -13.20 8.07
C ALA A 141 -2.01 -13.76 6.71
N VAL A 142 -3.19 -13.35 6.24
CA VAL A 142 -3.72 -13.75 4.93
C VAL A 142 -2.85 -13.22 3.78
N LEU A 143 -2.45 -11.95 3.84
CA LEU A 143 -1.62 -11.32 2.80
C LEU A 143 -0.20 -11.93 2.77
N ASP A 144 0.43 -12.15 3.92
CA ASP A 144 1.76 -12.75 4.00
C ASP A 144 1.77 -14.16 3.39
N VAL A 145 0.76 -14.98 3.72
CA VAL A 145 0.62 -16.33 3.16
C VAL A 145 0.30 -16.30 1.67
N SER A 146 -0.65 -15.44 1.25
CA SER A 146 -1.12 -15.41 -0.14
C SER A 146 -0.15 -14.76 -1.13
N THR A 147 0.80 -13.94 -0.65
CA THR A 147 1.80 -13.26 -1.49
C THR A 147 3.21 -13.87 -1.38
N ALA A 148 3.40 -14.91 -0.57
CA ALA A 148 4.67 -15.63 -0.44
C ALA A 148 5.01 -16.35 -1.75
N ARG A 149 5.63 -15.64 -2.70
CA ARG A 149 6.02 -16.18 -4.01
C ARG A 149 7.23 -17.09 -3.88
N GLY A 150 7.12 -18.33 -4.34
CA GLY A 150 8.25 -19.27 -4.45
C GLY A 150 8.56 -20.09 -3.20
N ALA A 151 7.93 -19.82 -2.07
CA ALA A 151 7.95 -20.75 -0.95
C ALA A 151 6.85 -21.80 -1.18
N GLY A 152 7.25 -23.03 -1.53
CA GLY A 152 6.32 -24.17 -1.46
C GLY A 152 5.71 -24.26 -0.06
N PRO A 153 4.75 -25.18 0.21
CA PRO A 153 4.13 -25.34 1.51
C PRO A 153 5.16 -25.80 2.57
N GLY A 154 5.99 -24.89 3.01
CA GLY A 154 7.05 -25.10 3.97
C GLY A 154 6.87 -24.22 5.23
N PRO A 155 7.62 -24.50 6.32
CA PRO A 155 7.53 -23.75 7.57
C PRO A 155 7.76 -22.22 7.38
N ALA A 156 8.47 -21.81 6.33
CA ALA A 156 8.73 -20.40 6.02
C ALA A 156 7.44 -19.60 5.73
N VAL A 157 6.43 -20.23 5.13
CA VAL A 157 5.13 -19.57 4.83
C VAL A 157 4.36 -19.30 6.12
N TRP A 158 4.37 -20.24 7.06
CA TRP A 158 3.68 -20.11 8.35
C TRP A 158 4.38 -19.14 9.31
N THR A 159 5.69 -18.94 9.15
CA THR A 159 6.46 -17.98 9.97
C THR A 159 6.50 -16.58 9.35
N ALA A 160 6.04 -16.38 8.11
CA ALA A 160 6.02 -15.09 7.44
C ALA A 160 5.27 -14.01 8.25
N PRO A 161 4.07 -14.27 8.83
CA PRO A 161 3.39 -13.29 9.67
C PRO A 161 4.21 -12.85 10.89
N LEU A 162 5.00 -13.74 11.49
CA LEU A 162 5.84 -13.44 12.66
C LEU A 162 7.03 -12.51 12.35
N ARG A 163 7.35 -12.32 11.07
CA ARG A 163 8.39 -11.38 10.60
C ARG A 163 7.80 -10.05 10.13
N ASN A 164 6.48 -9.91 10.19
CA ASN A 164 5.79 -8.70 9.76
C ASN A 164 5.99 -7.59 10.82
N PRO A 165 6.61 -6.45 10.47
CA PRO A 165 6.89 -5.38 11.43
C PRO A 165 5.63 -4.77 12.03
N LEU A 166 4.49 -4.81 11.30
CA LEU A 166 3.21 -4.32 11.82
C LEU A 166 2.68 -5.25 12.90
N LEU A 167 2.75 -6.59 12.70
CA LEU A 167 2.38 -7.55 13.73
C LEU A 167 3.29 -7.45 14.96
N LEU A 168 4.59 -7.26 14.74
CA LEU A 168 5.53 -7.03 15.85
C LEU A 168 5.17 -5.76 16.61
N GLY A 169 4.76 -4.69 15.92
CA GLY A 169 4.28 -3.45 16.54
C GLY A 169 3.01 -3.68 17.38
N VAL A 170 2.05 -4.46 16.87
CA VAL A 170 0.84 -4.84 17.63
C VAL A 170 1.19 -5.62 18.89
N VAL A 171 2.03 -6.65 18.78
CA VAL A 171 2.46 -7.48 19.91
C VAL A 171 3.22 -6.65 20.93
N ALA A 172 4.17 -5.82 20.49
CA ALA A 172 4.94 -4.95 21.39
C ALA A 172 4.03 -3.95 22.12
N GLY A 173 3.07 -3.32 21.41
CA GLY A 173 2.09 -2.43 22.03
C GLY A 173 1.22 -3.14 23.06
N LEU A 174 0.78 -4.36 22.76
CA LEU A 174 0.00 -5.17 23.69
C LEU A 174 0.82 -5.57 24.95
N VAL A 175 2.09 -5.95 24.76
CA VAL A 175 2.99 -6.23 25.88
C VAL A 175 3.18 -4.99 26.76
N VAL A 176 3.43 -3.82 26.17
CA VAL A 176 3.53 -2.55 26.89
C VAL A 176 2.26 -2.30 27.72
N ASN A 177 1.10 -2.45 27.09
CA ASN A 177 -0.20 -2.23 27.73
C ASN A 177 -0.45 -3.18 28.91
N LEU A 178 -0.29 -4.50 28.67
CA LEU A 178 -0.59 -5.55 29.66
C LEU A 178 0.40 -5.58 30.83
N THR A 179 1.65 -5.21 30.59
CA THR A 179 2.68 -5.16 31.66
C THR A 179 2.67 -3.84 32.43
N GLY A 180 1.97 -2.82 31.92
CA GLY A 180 2.03 -1.47 32.49
C GLY A 180 3.43 -0.85 32.39
N TRP A 181 4.28 -1.33 31.45
CA TRP A 181 5.62 -0.78 31.29
C TRP A 181 5.58 0.68 30.86
N ASP A 182 6.16 1.55 31.67
CA ASP A 182 6.20 2.98 31.40
C ASP A 182 7.36 3.33 30.46
N ALA A 183 7.04 3.40 29.16
CA ALA A 183 7.97 3.86 28.14
C ALA A 183 8.43 5.32 28.38
N GLY A 184 7.62 6.13 29.09
CA GLY A 184 7.94 7.51 29.44
C GLY A 184 9.03 7.60 30.48
N ALA A 185 9.08 6.66 31.44
CA ALA A 185 10.14 6.58 32.44
C ALA A 185 11.42 5.93 31.86
N ALA A 186 11.31 5.12 30.82
CA ALA A 186 12.46 4.43 30.23
C ALA A 186 13.44 5.39 29.56
N ALA A 187 14.70 5.32 29.98
CA ALA A 187 15.80 6.14 29.46
C ALA A 187 15.49 7.66 29.46
N GLY A 188 14.80 8.16 30.51
CA GLY A 188 14.43 9.58 30.61
C GLY A 188 13.46 10.05 29.52
N GLY A 189 12.57 9.19 29.08
CA GLY A 189 11.59 9.50 28.04
C GLY A 189 12.08 9.29 26.60
N LEU A 190 13.33 8.92 26.39
CA LEU A 190 13.90 8.77 25.04
C LEU A 190 13.11 7.77 24.19
N VAL A 191 12.71 6.63 24.77
CA VAL A 191 11.97 5.58 24.05
C VAL A 191 10.59 6.09 23.62
N ALA A 192 9.81 6.66 24.53
CA ALA A 192 8.48 7.19 24.25
C ALA A 192 8.54 8.33 23.21
N ASN A 193 9.47 9.27 23.37
CA ASN A 193 9.63 10.40 22.45
C ASN A 193 10.03 9.93 21.05
N SER A 194 10.93 8.95 20.95
CA SER A 194 11.36 8.40 19.67
C SER A 194 10.23 7.66 18.95
N LEU A 195 9.49 6.82 19.67
CA LEU A 195 8.33 6.11 19.11
C LEU A 195 7.22 7.08 18.69
N SER A 196 6.96 8.10 19.51
CA SER A 196 5.96 9.12 19.20
C SER A 196 6.36 9.95 17.98
N ALA A 197 7.63 10.37 17.87
CA ALA A 197 8.13 11.12 16.72
C ALA A 197 8.04 10.29 15.43
N LEU A 198 8.45 9.02 15.47
CA LEU A 198 8.33 8.12 14.31
C LEU A 198 6.85 7.87 13.96
N GLY A 199 6.00 7.59 14.94
CA GLY A 199 4.58 7.33 14.76
C GLY A 199 3.83 8.51 14.14
N ALA A 200 4.17 9.74 14.52
CA ALA A 200 3.57 10.96 13.98
C ALA A 200 3.79 11.13 12.48
N LEU A 201 4.86 10.55 11.92
CA LEU A 201 5.14 10.59 10.49
C LEU A 201 4.19 9.69 9.68
N ALA A 202 3.61 8.66 10.27
CA ALA A 202 2.88 7.61 9.55
C ALA A 202 1.74 8.18 8.68
N VAL A 203 0.86 8.99 9.26
CA VAL A 203 -0.29 9.55 8.56
C VAL A 203 0.13 10.50 7.44
N THR A 204 1.05 11.42 7.75
CA THR A 204 1.53 12.42 6.79
C THR A 204 2.22 11.77 5.60
N LEU A 205 3.11 10.80 5.84
CA LEU A 205 3.82 10.09 4.77
C LEU A 205 2.87 9.25 3.92
N MET A 206 1.84 8.63 4.52
CA MET A 206 0.83 7.88 3.77
C MET A 206 -0.01 8.80 2.87
N MET A 207 -0.43 9.98 3.35
CA MET A 207 -1.18 10.95 2.54
C MET A 207 -0.32 11.48 1.38
N LEU A 208 0.94 11.79 1.66
CA LEU A 208 1.89 12.24 0.64
C LEU A 208 2.11 11.15 -0.43
N SER A 209 2.31 9.90 0.01
CA SER A 209 2.46 8.73 -0.86
C SER A 209 1.23 8.48 -1.73
N LEU A 210 0.03 8.66 -1.18
CA LEU A 210 -1.24 8.57 -1.91
C LEU A 210 -1.29 9.60 -3.05
N GLY A 211 -0.92 10.85 -2.76
CA GLY A 211 -0.83 11.93 -3.77
C GLY A 211 0.20 11.63 -4.86
N MET A 212 1.38 11.15 -4.49
CA MET A 212 2.42 10.75 -5.45
C MET A 212 1.94 9.62 -6.37
N SER A 213 1.25 8.61 -5.83
CA SER A 213 0.68 7.51 -6.60
C SER A 213 -0.38 8.00 -7.60
N LEU A 214 -1.17 8.99 -7.21
CA LEU A 214 -2.18 9.61 -8.08
C LEU A 214 -1.53 10.31 -9.29
N ALA A 215 -0.45 11.05 -9.07
CA ALA A 215 0.30 11.71 -10.15
C ALA A 215 0.97 10.70 -11.09
N ALA A 216 1.58 9.64 -10.55
CA ALA A 216 2.24 8.59 -11.31
C ALA A 216 1.31 7.85 -12.28
N SER A 217 0.02 7.78 -11.95
CA SER A 217 -1.02 7.14 -12.78
C SER A 217 -1.51 8.01 -13.93
N SER A 218 -1.10 9.29 -14.01
CA SER A 218 -1.58 10.19 -15.04
C SER A 218 -0.91 9.88 -16.39
N PRO A 219 -1.66 9.89 -17.53
CA PRO A 219 -1.15 9.49 -18.86
C PRO A 219 0.09 10.25 -19.31
N ARG A 220 0.24 11.52 -18.90
CA ARG A 220 1.39 12.37 -19.25
C ARG A 220 2.68 11.93 -18.55
N VAL A 221 2.60 11.49 -17.30
CA VAL A 221 3.76 11.00 -16.55
C VAL A 221 4.17 9.61 -17.04
N THR A 222 3.21 8.74 -17.29
CA THR A 222 3.45 7.40 -17.87
C THR A 222 4.16 7.49 -19.22
N ARG A 223 3.73 8.39 -20.12
CA ARG A 223 4.38 8.61 -21.42
C ARG A 223 5.83 9.10 -21.27
N ARG A 224 6.12 10.01 -20.32
CA ARG A 224 7.49 10.48 -20.05
C ARG A 224 8.40 9.35 -19.55
N LEU A 225 7.89 8.47 -18.68
CA LEU A 225 8.64 7.33 -18.16
C LEU A 225 8.94 6.31 -19.26
N THR A 226 8.00 6.03 -20.14
CA THR A 226 8.17 5.12 -21.27
C THR A 226 9.22 5.65 -22.24
N VAL A 227 9.17 6.94 -22.59
CA VAL A 227 10.16 7.60 -23.46
C VAL A 227 11.55 7.56 -22.81
N ALA A 228 11.68 7.92 -21.54
CA ALA A 228 12.96 7.90 -20.82
C ALA A 228 13.56 6.48 -20.72
N ARG A 229 12.72 5.46 -20.52
CA ARG A 229 13.15 4.06 -20.48
C ARG A 229 13.63 3.58 -21.86
N VAL A 230 12.91 3.90 -22.93
CA VAL A 230 13.30 3.58 -24.31
C VAL A 230 14.59 4.28 -24.69
N THR A 231 14.77 5.56 -24.31
CA THR A 231 16.00 6.32 -24.57
C THR A 231 17.19 5.71 -23.83
N ARG A 232 17.04 5.29 -22.57
CA ARG A 232 18.09 4.60 -21.82
C ARG A 232 18.46 3.26 -22.45
N LEU A 233 17.48 2.44 -22.84
CA LEU A 233 17.72 1.15 -23.46
C LEU A 233 18.43 1.30 -24.82
N ARG A 234 18.16 2.37 -25.56
CA ARG A 234 18.92 2.70 -26.80
C ARG A 234 20.33 3.17 -26.53
N ALA A 235 20.56 3.89 -25.43
CA ALA A 235 21.90 4.36 -25.02
C ALA A 235 22.80 3.26 -24.44
N THR A 236 22.22 2.16 -23.92
CA THR A 236 22.94 1.03 -23.32
C THR A 236 22.92 -0.23 -24.17
N GLY A 237 22.36 -0.18 -25.39
CA GLY A 237 22.34 -1.31 -26.33
C GLY A 237 23.73 -1.59 -26.90
N PRO A 238 24.04 -2.84 -27.29
CA PRO A 238 25.38 -3.28 -27.74
C PRO A 238 25.90 -2.60 -29.01
N GLY A 239 25.21 -1.60 -29.56
CA GLY A 239 25.65 -0.80 -30.72
C GLY A 239 26.30 0.53 -30.38
N ALA A 240 26.41 0.95 -29.11
CA ALA A 240 26.97 2.24 -28.73
C ALA A 240 28.51 2.27 -28.62
N ALA A 241 29.17 1.14 -28.84
CA ALA A 241 30.66 1.02 -28.74
C ALA A 241 31.40 1.18 -30.10
N ALA A 242 30.68 1.47 -31.20
CA ALA A 242 31.28 1.56 -32.53
C ALA A 242 31.20 2.97 -33.13
N GLY A 243 31.77 3.96 -32.44
CA GLY A 243 31.77 5.34 -32.95
C GLY A 243 32.63 6.29 -32.14
N ALA A 244 33.87 5.91 -31.86
CA ALA A 244 34.88 6.91 -31.48
C ALA A 244 35.64 7.31 -32.76
N PRO A 245 35.68 8.61 -33.15
CA PRO A 245 36.51 9.06 -34.25
C PRO A 245 37.98 9.01 -33.84
N GLY A 246 38.80 8.37 -34.68
CA GLY A 246 40.23 8.35 -34.53
C GLY A 246 40.81 9.74 -34.57
N ALA A 247 41.69 10.07 -33.63
CA ALA A 247 42.64 11.17 -33.72
C ALA A 247 43.97 10.62 -34.22
N GLU A 248 44.33 11.04 -35.43
CA GLU A 248 45.61 10.84 -36.05
C GLU A 248 46.71 11.62 -35.30
N GLY A 249 47.81 10.96 -35.10
CA GLY A 249 49.20 11.23 -35.36
C GLY A 249 49.89 12.46 -34.82
N SER A 250 50.99 12.24 -34.09
CA SER A 250 52.30 12.77 -34.47
C SER A 250 53.40 12.21 -33.54
N ASP A 251 54.46 11.88 -34.19
CA ASP A 251 55.83 11.48 -33.87
C ASP A 251 56.45 11.94 -32.55
N GLY A 252 57.36 11.08 -32.02
CA GLY A 252 58.40 11.42 -31.08
C GLY A 252 58.97 10.20 -30.33
N GLY A 253 59.99 9.56 -30.89
CA GLY A 253 60.68 8.41 -30.31
C GLY A 253 61.70 8.75 -29.22
N PRO A 254 62.57 7.81 -28.81
CA PRO A 254 62.79 7.39 -27.42
C PRO A 254 64.11 7.99 -26.81
N PRO A 255 64.55 7.67 -25.58
CA PRO A 255 65.31 6.44 -25.32
C PRO A 255 65.23 5.78 -23.91
N SER A 256 65.44 4.49 -23.94
CA SER A 256 66.32 3.60 -23.14
C SER A 256 66.54 3.76 -21.65
N SER A 257 66.43 2.63 -21.01
CA SER A 257 67.33 1.92 -20.05
C SER A 257 66.46 1.31 -18.93
N GLY A 258 66.50 0.05 -18.61
CA GLY A 258 67.60 -0.83 -18.31
C GLY A 258 67.25 -1.53 -17.01
N GLY A 259 67.42 -2.85 -16.93
CA GLY A 259 67.51 -3.58 -15.67
C GLY A 259 66.58 -4.81 -15.55
N ALA A 260 66.95 -5.93 -16.04
CA ALA A 260 67.45 -7.20 -15.47
C ALA A 260 66.59 -7.84 -14.35
N VAL A 261 65.85 -8.89 -14.64
CA VAL A 261 65.93 -10.38 -14.42
C VAL A 261 66.38 -10.83 -13.00
N PRO A 262 66.08 -12.04 -12.45
CA PRO A 262 65.27 -13.20 -12.89
C PRO A 262 64.55 -14.04 -11.78
N GLY A 263 63.94 -15.10 -12.22
CA GLY A 263 63.78 -16.37 -11.51
C GLY A 263 62.39 -16.66 -11.02
N GLY A 264 61.80 -17.73 -11.31
CA GLY A 264 61.99 -19.12 -11.50
C GLY A 264 60.77 -19.86 -11.07
N GLY A 265 60.36 -20.82 -11.74
CA GLY A 265 60.13 -22.18 -11.44
C GLY A 265 58.70 -22.65 -11.70
N GLU A 266 58.49 -23.35 -12.75
CA GLU A 266 58.17 -24.78 -12.92
C GLU A 266 56.85 -25.31 -12.38
N GLY A 267 56.11 -25.97 -13.25
CA GLY A 267 55.21 -27.05 -12.91
C GLY A 267 54.01 -27.25 -13.85
N THR A 268 54.26 -27.87 -15.01
CA THR A 268 53.29 -28.62 -15.80
C THR A 268 53.11 -30.02 -15.23
N PRO A 269 52.24 -31.00 -15.79
CA PRO A 269 51.24 -30.95 -16.86
C PRO A 269 50.03 -31.86 -16.67
N SER A 270 49.28 -32.05 -17.75
CA SER A 270 48.53 -33.21 -18.26
C SER A 270 47.03 -33.26 -17.96
N SER A 271 46.29 -33.40 -18.93
CA SER A 271 45.80 -34.35 -19.96
C SER A 271 44.32 -34.66 -19.67
N GLY A 272 43.46 -34.69 -20.55
CA GLY A 272 43.17 -35.35 -21.77
C GLY A 272 41.68 -35.20 -22.04
N GLY A 273 41.30 -35.06 -23.23
CA GLY A 273 40.75 -35.99 -24.16
C GLY A 273 39.26 -35.84 -24.23
N GLY A 274 38.66 -35.51 -25.33
CA GLY A 274 38.36 -36.14 -26.51
C GLY A 274 36.91 -35.99 -26.89
N SER A 275 36.66 -35.56 -28.05
CA SER A 275 36.07 -36.08 -29.25
C SER A 275 34.59 -35.69 -29.47
N ALA A 276 34.35 -34.88 -30.47
CA ALA A 276 33.91 -35.13 -31.84
C ALA A 276 32.39 -35.26 -32.08
N GLY A 277 31.89 -34.50 -33.05
CA GLY A 277 30.61 -34.72 -33.74
C GLY A 277 29.99 -33.44 -34.28
N GLY A 278 30.38 -32.99 -35.49
CA GLY A 278 29.56 -32.10 -36.35
C GLY A 278 28.83 -32.98 -37.37
N PRO A 279 28.33 -32.46 -38.53
CA PRO A 279 27.58 -31.21 -38.72
C PRO A 279 26.22 -31.49 -39.42
N SER A 280 25.30 -30.53 -39.53
CA SER A 280 24.43 -30.49 -40.72
C SER A 280 23.82 -29.08 -40.91
N SER A 281 24.03 -28.63 -42.09
CA SER A 281 23.52 -27.55 -42.91
C SER A 281 21.98 -27.51 -43.03
N GLY A 282 21.46 -26.30 -43.24
CA GLY A 282 20.10 -26.04 -43.69
C GLY A 282 19.80 -24.57 -43.82
N ASP A 283 20.06 -24.02 -44.98
CA ASP A 283 19.42 -22.96 -45.77
C ASP A 283 18.36 -22.08 -45.10
N GLY A 284 18.51 -20.74 -44.99
CA GLY A 284 18.11 -19.78 -46.03
C GLY A 284 16.64 -19.44 -45.96
N GLU A 285 16.33 -18.21 -45.52
CA GLU A 285 15.38 -17.32 -46.22
C GLU A 285 15.22 -16.03 -45.44
N ASP A 286 15.65 -14.94 -46.06
CA ASP A 286 15.28 -13.57 -45.73
C ASP A 286 13.93 -13.26 -46.40
N PRO A 287 12.97 -12.63 -45.73
CA PRO A 287 12.16 -11.66 -46.42
C PRO A 287 12.01 -10.32 -45.69
N GLY A 288 12.47 -9.28 -46.29
CA GLY A 288 11.64 -8.15 -46.71
C GLY A 288 11.09 -7.22 -45.62
N ALA A 289 11.56 -6.01 -45.66
CA ALA A 289 10.96 -4.78 -45.15
C ALA A 289 9.44 -4.71 -45.34
N GLY A 290 8.74 -4.25 -44.27
CA GLY A 290 7.33 -3.88 -44.40
C GLY A 290 6.70 -3.42 -43.11
N GLY A 291 6.30 -2.15 -43.06
CA GLY A 291 5.12 -1.77 -42.31
C GLY A 291 5.32 -1.14 -40.96
N ALA A 292 5.28 0.21 -40.91
CA ALA A 292 4.88 0.99 -39.77
C ALA A 292 3.42 0.62 -39.44
N ASP A 293 3.22 -0.23 -38.46
CA ASP A 293 1.90 -0.48 -37.92
C ASP A 293 1.68 0.35 -36.64
N GLY A 294 0.77 1.30 -36.79
CA GLY A 294 0.16 2.00 -35.68
C GLY A 294 -0.60 0.99 -34.83
N GLY A 295 0.03 0.52 -33.74
CA GLY A 295 -0.56 -0.42 -32.81
C GLY A 295 -1.88 0.14 -32.27
N ALA A 296 -2.99 -0.30 -32.82
CA ALA A 296 -4.30 -0.22 -32.22
C ALA A 296 -4.19 -0.79 -30.80
N VAL A 297 -4.57 0.01 -29.82
CA VAL A 297 -4.71 -0.41 -28.42
C VAL A 297 -5.71 -1.57 -28.43
N GLY A 298 -5.23 -2.78 -28.32
CA GLY A 298 -6.02 -3.99 -28.45
C GLY A 298 -7.13 -4.11 -27.39
N PRO A 299 -8.13 -4.96 -27.64
CA PRO A 299 -9.30 -5.16 -26.78
C PRO A 299 -8.97 -5.57 -25.35
N GLU A 300 -7.79 -6.13 -25.06
CA GLU A 300 -7.35 -6.51 -23.72
C GLU A 300 -7.14 -5.32 -22.77
N VAL A 301 -6.61 -4.19 -23.25
CA VAL A 301 -6.40 -2.99 -22.41
C VAL A 301 -7.71 -2.29 -22.07
N SER A 302 -8.73 -2.43 -22.90
CA SER A 302 -10.07 -1.87 -22.65
C SER A 302 -10.90 -2.76 -21.72
N ALA A 303 -10.76 -4.08 -21.80
CA ALA A 303 -11.40 -5.04 -20.91
C ALA A 303 -10.88 -4.89 -19.47
N ASP A 304 -9.56 -4.76 -19.27
CA ASP A 304 -8.94 -4.56 -17.96
C ASP A 304 -9.39 -3.25 -17.27
N ARG A 305 -9.56 -2.17 -18.04
CA ARG A 305 -10.11 -0.91 -17.50
C ARG A 305 -11.58 -1.02 -17.07
N GLY A 306 -12.40 -1.77 -17.82
CA GLY A 306 -13.80 -1.98 -17.49
C GLY A 306 -13.97 -2.80 -16.21
N GLU A 307 -13.20 -3.85 -16.08
CA GLU A 307 -13.18 -4.73 -14.90
C GLU A 307 -12.69 -4.01 -13.64
N HIS A 308 -11.62 -3.22 -13.77
CA HIS A 308 -11.14 -2.38 -12.66
C HIS A 308 -12.22 -1.38 -12.21
N GLY A 309 -12.93 -0.76 -13.16
CA GLY A 309 -14.03 0.16 -12.86
C GLY A 309 -15.15 -0.51 -12.08
N ALA A 310 -15.59 -1.69 -12.50
CA ALA A 310 -16.66 -2.43 -11.83
C ALA A 310 -16.27 -2.80 -10.39
N VAL A 311 -15.07 -3.33 -10.18
CA VAL A 311 -14.55 -3.69 -8.84
C VAL A 311 -14.47 -2.46 -7.93
N LEU A 312 -14.01 -1.33 -8.46
CA LEU A 312 -13.92 -0.07 -7.73
C LEU A 312 -15.30 0.41 -7.26
N TRP A 313 -16.27 0.48 -8.17
CA TRP A 313 -17.61 0.97 -7.82
C TRP A 313 -18.35 0.03 -6.88
N VAL A 314 -18.15 -1.30 -6.98
CA VAL A 314 -18.66 -2.27 -6.01
C VAL A 314 -18.07 -1.98 -4.63
N SER A 315 -16.75 -1.78 -4.52
CA SER A 315 -16.10 -1.49 -3.23
C SER A 315 -16.56 -0.17 -2.62
N VAL A 316 -16.68 0.90 -3.44
CA VAL A 316 -17.17 2.22 -3.01
C VAL A 316 -18.63 2.15 -2.55
N ALA A 317 -19.50 1.48 -3.33
CA ALA A 317 -20.89 1.30 -2.97
C ALA A 317 -21.04 0.44 -1.69
N TRP A 318 -20.21 -0.60 -1.55
CA TRP A 318 -20.18 -1.40 -0.34
C TRP A 318 -19.87 -0.54 0.89
N LYS A 319 -18.84 0.31 0.77
CA LYS A 319 -18.40 1.19 1.86
C LYS A 319 -19.44 2.24 2.23
N LEU A 320 -19.97 2.94 1.23
CA LEU A 320 -20.84 4.11 1.46
C LEU A 320 -22.31 3.76 1.65
N VAL A 321 -22.73 2.55 1.24
CA VAL A 321 -24.15 2.13 1.30
C VAL A 321 -24.33 0.86 2.12
N VAL A 322 -23.67 -0.24 1.73
CA VAL A 322 -23.91 -1.55 2.36
C VAL A 322 -23.50 -1.57 3.82
N VAL A 323 -22.30 -1.07 4.16
CA VAL A 323 -21.79 -1.10 5.54
C VAL A 323 -22.63 -0.19 6.47
N PRO A 324 -23.01 1.04 6.11
CA PRO A 324 -23.95 1.85 6.89
C PRO A 324 -25.34 1.21 7.05
N LEU A 325 -25.87 0.55 6.00
CA LEU A 325 -27.15 -0.17 6.09
C LEU A 325 -27.04 -1.40 7.00
N LEU A 326 -25.94 -2.12 6.99
CA LEU A 326 -25.66 -3.18 7.97
C LEU A 326 -25.66 -2.62 9.40
N ALA A 327 -25.01 -1.48 9.62
CA ALA A 327 -24.99 -0.82 10.92
C ALA A 327 -26.41 -0.39 11.39
N LEU A 328 -27.23 0.13 10.47
CA LEU A 328 -28.62 0.45 10.72
C LEU A 328 -29.41 -0.80 11.11
N GLY A 329 -29.34 -1.86 10.31
CA GLY A 329 -30.06 -3.12 10.55
C GLY A 329 -29.63 -3.80 11.85
N LEU A 330 -28.33 -3.89 12.12
CA LEU A 330 -27.80 -4.45 13.36
C LEU A 330 -28.14 -3.59 14.58
N GLY A 331 -28.05 -2.27 14.46
CA GLY A 331 -28.49 -1.36 15.52
C GLY A 331 -29.97 -1.54 15.85
N ALA A 332 -30.81 -1.58 14.85
CA ALA A 332 -32.24 -1.84 15.03
C ALA A 332 -32.52 -3.21 15.67
N ALA A 333 -31.80 -4.25 15.25
CA ALA A 333 -31.91 -5.61 15.82
C ALA A 333 -31.47 -5.67 17.30
N LEU A 334 -30.48 -4.81 17.68
CA LEU A 334 -30.04 -4.64 19.08
C LEU A 334 -30.96 -3.71 19.90
N GLY A 335 -32.10 -3.29 19.31
CA GLY A 335 -33.07 -2.45 19.99
C GLY A 335 -32.76 -0.95 20.02
N LEU A 336 -31.78 -0.49 19.24
CA LEU A 336 -31.50 0.94 19.10
C LEU A 336 -32.58 1.62 18.24
N ARG A 337 -32.95 2.84 18.59
CA ARG A 337 -33.95 3.65 17.87
C ARG A 337 -33.56 5.12 17.86
N GLY A 338 -34.02 5.85 16.83
CA GLY A 338 -33.80 7.29 16.69
C GLY A 338 -32.32 7.67 16.78
N PRO A 339 -31.97 8.70 17.56
CA PRO A 339 -30.57 9.20 17.65
C PRO A 339 -29.54 8.16 18.07
N ALA A 340 -29.92 7.12 18.81
CA ALA A 340 -29.00 6.05 19.22
C ALA A 340 -28.42 5.25 18.02
N LEU A 341 -29.09 5.25 16.87
CA LEU A 341 -28.62 4.65 15.63
C LEU A 341 -27.51 5.49 14.94
N LEU A 342 -27.39 6.76 15.27
CA LEU A 342 -26.36 7.63 14.66
C LEU A 342 -24.94 7.14 14.94
N VAL A 343 -24.67 6.59 16.14
CA VAL A 343 -23.33 6.08 16.49
C VAL A 343 -22.86 4.98 15.53
N PRO A 344 -23.59 3.83 15.40
CA PRO A 344 -23.14 2.76 14.51
C PRO A 344 -23.16 3.16 13.03
N ILE A 345 -24.10 3.99 12.58
CA ILE A 345 -24.18 4.42 11.19
C ILE A 345 -23.03 5.38 10.87
N THR A 346 -22.73 6.34 11.74
CA THR A 346 -21.65 7.28 11.56
C THR A 346 -20.30 6.57 11.54
N THR A 347 -20.05 5.66 12.50
CA THR A 347 -18.79 4.89 12.54
C THR A 347 -18.63 4.00 11.31
N ALA A 348 -19.69 3.31 10.88
CA ALA A 348 -19.70 2.48 9.68
C ALA A 348 -19.55 3.31 8.38
N GLY A 349 -20.12 4.52 8.38
CA GLY A 349 -20.06 5.46 7.26
C GLY A 349 -18.71 6.19 7.10
N LEU A 350 -17.79 6.12 8.09
CA LEU A 350 -16.45 6.70 7.94
C LEU A 350 -15.75 6.19 6.66
N PRO A 351 -14.95 7.01 5.98
CA PRO A 351 -14.31 6.58 4.73
C PRO A 351 -13.30 5.46 4.95
N SER A 352 -12.87 4.82 3.87
CA SER A 352 -11.82 3.80 3.91
C SER A 352 -10.53 4.37 4.47
N ALA A 353 -9.84 3.61 5.32
CA ALA A 353 -8.58 4.05 5.91
C ALA A 353 -7.45 4.10 4.89
N GLN A 354 -6.60 5.13 4.95
CA GLN A 354 -5.42 5.25 4.09
C GLN A 354 -4.40 4.12 4.28
N ASN A 355 -4.42 3.46 5.44
CA ASN A 355 -3.57 2.30 5.71
C ASN A 355 -3.78 1.18 4.67
N VAL A 356 -4.98 1.04 4.12
CA VAL A 356 -5.30 0.05 3.08
C VAL A 356 -4.46 0.28 1.82
N PHE A 357 -4.22 1.55 1.44
CA PHE A 357 -3.30 1.87 0.33
C PHE A 357 -1.85 1.46 0.64
N MET A 358 -1.40 1.65 1.87
CA MET A 358 -0.08 1.19 2.32
C MET A 358 0.04 -0.34 2.20
N TYR A 359 -0.97 -1.09 2.68
CA TYR A 359 -1.00 -2.55 2.57
C TYR A 359 -0.99 -3.00 1.09
N ALA A 360 -1.85 -2.41 0.25
CA ALA A 360 -1.90 -2.70 -1.18
C ALA A 360 -0.56 -2.46 -1.87
N THR A 361 0.13 -1.37 -1.54
CA THR A 361 1.43 -1.03 -2.09
C THR A 361 2.51 -2.02 -1.62
N ARG A 362 2.53 -2.36 -0.33
CA ARG A 362 3.51 -3.27 0.27
C ARG A 362 3.40 -4.69 -0.27
N TYR A 363 2.18 -5.19 -0.39
CA TYR A 363 1.91 -6.55 -0.87
C TYR A 363 1.78 -6.66 -2.39
N GLY A 364 1.83 -5.54 -3.10
CA GLY A 364 1.73 -5.51 -4.57
C GLY A 364 0.37 -5.97 -5.09
N ALA A 365 -0.70 -5.85 -4.27
CA ALA A 365 -2.05 -6.32 -4.58
C ALA A 365 -3.03 -5.16 -4.64
N ALA A 366 -3.81 -5.05 -5.73
CA ALA A 366 -4.93 -4.11 -5.92
C ALA A 366 -4.60 -2.64 -5.55
N LYS A 367 -3.36 -2.17 -5.74
CA LYS A 367 -2.92 -0.81 -5.38
C LYS A 367 -3.80 0.30 -5.98
N PRO A 368 -4.18 0.28 -7.28
CA PRO A 368 -5.07 1.29 -7.85
C PRO A 368 -6.45 1.29 -7.17
N LEU A 369 -7.00 0.11 -6.90
CA LEU A 369 -8.29 -0.05 -6.21
C LEU A 369 -8.27 0.60 -4.82
N ALA A 370 -7.26 0.26 -4.00
CA ALA A 370 -7.12 0.81 -2.66
C ALA A 370 -6.98 2.34 -2.67
N ARG A 371 -6.14 2.87 -3.57
CA ARG A 371 -5.97 4.33 -3.74
C ARG A 371 -7.30 5.02 -4.07
N ASP A 372 -7.96 4.52 -5.12
CA ASP A 372 -9.16 5.16 -5.65
C ASP A 372 -10.35 5.03 -4.67
N CYS A 373 -10.47 3.90 -3.95
CA CYS A 373 -11.44 3.73 -2.87
C CYS A 373 -11.21 4.72 -1.73
N VAL A 374 -9.97 4.89 -1.25
CA VAL A 374 -9.67 5.87 -0.18
C VAL A 374 -10.09 7.27 -0.61
N LEU A 375 -9.75 7.68 -1.84
CA LEU A 375 -10.10 9.01 -2.35
C LEU A 375 -11.62 9.21 -2.52
N LEU A 376 -12.30 8.26 -3.19
CA LEU A 376 -13.72 8.38 -3.48
C LEU A 376 -14.57 8.27 -2.22
N THR A 377 -14.22 7.37 -1.30
CA THR A 377 -14.96 7.23 -0.05
C THR A 377 -14.74 8.43 0.88
N THR A 378 -13.53 9.05 0.86
CA THR A 378 -13.26 10.29 1.60
C THR A 378 -14.07 11.46 1.05
N ALA A 379 -14.24 11.56 -0.28
CA ALA A 379 -15.10 12.57 -0.88
C ALA A 379 -16.61 12.28 -0.66
N GLY A 380 -17.00 11.00 -0.67
CA GLY A 380 -18.40 10.56 -0.62
C GLY A 380 -18.99 10.42 0.80
N PHE A 381 -18.16 10.34 1.86
CA PHE A 381 -18.69 10.08 3.21
C PHE A 381 -19.48 11.25 3.79
N VAL A 382 -19.10 12.49 3.50
CA VAL A 382 -19.76 13.71 4.04
C VAL A 382 -21.25 13.73 3.70
N PRO A 383 -21.67 13.55 2.43
CA PRO A 383 -23.09 13.46 2.09
C PRO A 383 -23.83 12.33 2.82
N VAL A 384 -23.19 11.15 2.97
CA VAL A 384 -23.79 9.99 3.63
C VAL A 384 -24.09 10.26 5.10
N VAL A 385 -23.10 10.83 5.80
CA VAL A 385 -23.22 11.13 7.23
C VAL A 385 -24.21 12.27 7.48
N LEU A 386 -24.23 13.30 6.61
CA LEU A 386 -25.20 14.38 6.70
C LEU A 386 -26.63 13.89 6.46
N LEU A 387 -26.81 12.99 5.49
CA LEU A 387 -28.12 12.37 5.23
C LEU A 387 -28.57 11.53 6.42
N ALA A 388 -27.69 10.73 6.99
CA ALA A 388 -27.99 9.94 8.19
C ALA A 388 -28.38 10.84 9.38
N ALA A 389 -27.62 11.92 9.63
CA ALA A 389 -27.96 12.88 10.65
C ALA A 389 -29.32 13.54 10.41
N ALA A 390 -29.63 13.96 9.16
CA ALA A 390 -30.91 14.58 8.84
C ALA A 390 -32.14 13.65 8.95
N LEU A 391 -31.93 12.34 8.74
CA LEU A 391 -33.04 11.35 8.80
C LEU A 391 -33.30 10.81 10.21
N LEU A 392 -32.31 10.89 11.13
CA LEU A 392 -32.36 10.27 12.44
C LEU A 392 -32.37 11.25 13.63
N SER A 393 -32.05 12.54 13.36
CA SER A 393 -32.22 13.65 14.32
C SER A 393 -33.66 14.16 14.32
#